data_dfa6fd4cf682a1cc57049ea983754c0b
#
_entry.id   dfa6fd4cf682a1cc57049ea983754c0b
#
_cell.length_a   1.000
_cell.length_b   1.000
_cell.length_c   1.000
_cell.angle_alpha   90.00
_cell.angle_beta   90.00
_cell.angle_gamma   90.00
#
_symmetry.space_group_name_H-M   'P 1'
#
loop_
_entity.id
_entity.type
_entity.pdbx_description
1 polymer ?
#
loop_
_entity_poly.entity_id
_entity_poly.type
_entity_poly.pdbx_seq_one_letter_code
_entity_poly.pdbx_strand_id
1 'polypeptide(L)'
;MPMRFAHTGVTQYAPENTLESFQKAAELGCEGIELDIQLSGDGEIIVTHNGNMGYMTFEEHRDVLKNMTAAQIKEFDIPYRNALKFKYPPYPWTEHDGGRRMICPPDYHEDRVTHLITFPEFDAWLATVDYDLTVEVEFKCTGMCPRMDEILANSKNVSQYILFSGNWDVLEEMQEHYRKNGKPDGLRLGANIRFINEQTMDFVKRSDLWEVGLNNEAFTKADVDMLEGMGIKVFSNLGDYPEWWNDICDMGVTGFKTNYPDAYTEWWFANKAK
;
A
#
# COMPACT_ATOMS: atom_id res chain seq x y z
N MET A 1 -15.50 -1.70 12.68
CA MET A 1 -14.98 -2.29 11.42
C MET A 1 -13.50 -1.95 11.33
N PRO A 2 -12.58 -2.90 11.14
CA PRO A 2 -11.20 -2.57 10.79
C PRO A 2 -11.12 -1.64 9.57
N MET A 3 -10.14 -0.75 9.54
CA MET A 3 -9.92 0.15 8.40
C MET A 3 -9.56 -0.68 7.15
N ARG A 4 -10.10 -0.29 5.99
CA ARG A 4 -9.81 -0.92 4.70
C ARG A 4 -8.74 -0.10 4.00
N PHE A 5 -7.57 -0.70 3.82
CA PHE A 5 -6.53 -0.12 2.98
C PHE A 5 -6.56 -0.77 1.60
N ALA A 6 -6.88 0.00 0.58
CA ALA A 6 -6.82 -0.45 -0.79
C ALA A 6 -5.36 -0.69 -1.17
N HIS A 7 -4.97 -1.96 -1.29
CA HIS A 7 -3.61 -2.40 -1.59
C HIS A 7 -3.23 -2.02 -3.02
N THR A 8 -2.26 -1.12 -3.15
CA THR A 8 -1.85 -0.50 -4.42
C THR A 8 -2.98 0.19 -5.19
N GLY A 9 -4.02 0.64 -4.45
CA GLY A 9 -5.29 1.09 -5.00
C GLY A 9 -6.28 -0.06 -5.23
N VAL A 10 -7.33 0.17 -6.04
CA VAL A 10 -8.35 -0.85 -6.34
C VAL A 10 -8.04 -1.54 -7.66
N THR A 11 -7.21 -2.56 -7.60
CA THR A 11 -6.62 -3.25 -8.78
C THR A 11 -7.61 -4.05 -9.61
N GLN A 12 -8.84 -4.21 -9.14
CA GLN A 12 -9.93 -4.76 -9.95
C GLN A 12 -10.38 -3.80 -11.06
N TYR A 13 -10.18 -2.50 -10.89
CA TYR A 13 -10.72 -1.44 -11.76
C TYR A 13 -9.65 -0.76 -12.60
N ALA A 14 -8.43 -0.66 -12.10
CA ALA A 14 -7.31 -0.04 -12.80
C ALA A 14 -5.98 -0.73 -12.41
N PRO A 15 -4.92 -0.58 -13.19
CA PRO A 15 -3.60 -1.10 -12.84
C PRO A 15 -3.14 -0.59 -11.47
N GLU A 16 -2.42 -1.44 -10.73
CA GLU A 16 -1.86 -1.08 -9.43
C GLU A 16 -0.98 0.17 -9.50
N ASN A 17 -0.89 0.91 -8.41
CA ASN A 17 -0.02 2.08 -8.28
C ASN A 17 -0.27 3.15 -9.37
N THR A 18 -1.50 3.26 -9.86
CA THR A 18 -1.94 4.29 -10.81
C THR A 18 -2.94 5.24 -10.18
N LEU A 19 -3.03 6.45 -10.72
CA LEU A 19 -3.94 7.47 -10.20
C LEU A 19 -5.39 6.98 -10.21
N GLU A 20 -5.79 6.28 -11.26
CA GLU A 20 -7.15 5.76 -11.42
C GLU A 20 -7.50 4.70 -10.37
N SER A 21 -6.53 3.86 -9.98
CA SER A 21 -6.74 2.86 -8.92
C SER A 21 -6.95 3.53 -7.56
N PHE A 22 -6.24 4.63 -7.29
CA PHE A 22 -6.39 5.41 -6.06
C PHE A 22 -7.67 6.23 -6.04
N GLN A 23 -8.05 6.85 -7.17
CA GLN A 23 -9.33 7.54 -7.32
C GLN A 23 -10.49 6.59 -7.03
N LYS A 24 -10.39 5.35 -7.52
CA LYS A 24 -11.40 4.33 -7.24
C LYS A 24 -11.47 3.96 -5.77
N ALA A 25 -10.34 3.88 -5.06
CA ALA A 25 -10.32 3.65 -3.62
C ALA A 25 -11.04 4.78 -2.86
N ALA A 26 -10.79 6.03 -3.26
CA ALA A 26 -11.48 7.18 -2.68
C ALA A 26 -13.00 7.17 -2.98
N GLU A 27 -13.41 6.84 -4.21
CA GLU A 27 -14.83 6.69 -4.58
C GLU A 27 -15.55 5.61 -3.76
N LEU A 28 -14.86 4.53 -3.42
CA LEU A 28 -15.40 3.46 -2.57
C LEU A 28 -15.38 3.81 -1.07
N GLY A 29 -14.88 4.99 -0.71
CA GLY A 29 -14.79 5.43 0.67
C GLY A 29 -13.87 4.56 1.53
N CYS A 30 -12.77 4.08 0.96
CA CYS A 30 -11.74 3.38 1.74
C CYS A 30 -11.15 4.32 2.80
N GLU A 31 -10.88 3.81 3.99
CA GLU A 31 -10.27 4.58 5.07
C GLU A 31 -8.77 4.80 4.81
N GLY A 32 -8.17 3.95 3.97
CA GLY A 32 -6.76 4.08 3.59
C GLY A 32 -6.44 3.55 2.19
N ILE A 33 -5.28 3.97 1.72
CA ILE A 33 -4.61 3.47 0.53
C ILE A 33 -3.22 3.04 0.95
N GLU A 34 -2.76 1.95 0.39
CA GLU A 34 -1.35 1.58 0.41
C GLU A 34 -0.79 1.75 -0.99
N LEU A 35 0.42 2.26 -1.11
CA LEU A 35 1.15 2.43 -2.35
C LEU A 35 2.64 2.19 -2.18
N ASP A 36 3.28 1.83 -3.29
CA ASP A 36 4.71 1.54 -3.35
C ASP A 36 5.47 2.67 -4.03
N ILE A 37 6.69 2.93 -3.58
CA ILE A 37 7.56 3.93 -4.21
C ILE A 37 8.97 3.40 -4.52
N GLN A 38 9.52 3.91 -5.63
CA GLN A 38 10.86 3.62 -6.13
C GLN A 38 11.57 4.92 -6.55
N LEU A 39 12.90 4.87 -6.69
CA LEU A 39 13.68 5.99 -7.25
C LEU A 39 13.92 5.80 -8.75
N SER A 40 13.73 6.87 -9.51
CA SER A 40 14.23 7.03 -10.87
C SER A 40 15.73 7.35 -10.91
N GLY A 41 16.32 7.34 -12.10
CA GLY A 41 17.73 7.66 -12.31
C GLY A 41 18.09 9.13 -12.06
N ASP A 42 17.13 10.03 -12.15
CA ASP A 42 17.26 11.45 -11.83
C ASP A 42 16.84 11.80 -10.40
N GLY A 43 16.55 10.78 -9.56
CA GLY A 43 16.28 10.94 -8.14
C GLY A 43 14.84 11.34 -7.80
N GLU A 44 13.91 11.26 -8.76
CA GLU A 44 12.50 11.46 -8.50
C GLU A 44 11.85 10.19 -7.91
N ILE A 45 10.84 10.39 -7.07
CA ILE A 45 10.06 9.28 -6.48
C ILE A 45 8.91 8.90 -7.41
N ILE A 46 8.95 7.68 -7.92
CA ILE A 46 7.93 7.08 -8.79
C ILE A 46 7.03 6.16 -7.98
N VAL A 47 5.73 6.25 -8.20
CA VAL A 47 4.75 5.36 -7.56
C VAL A 47 4.67 4.06 -8.33
N THR A 48 5.32 3.00 -7.84
CA THR A 48 5.35 1.66 -8.45
C THR A 48 6.02 0.65 -7.52
N HIS A 49 5.60 -0.61 -7.61
CA HIS A 49 6.16 -1.69 -6.80
C HIS A 49 7.55 -2.13 -7.26
N ASN A 50 7.75 -2.34 -8.55
CA ASN A 50 8.98 -2.94 -9.08
C ASN A 50 10.00 -1.90 -9.53
N GLY A 51 11.29 -2.20 -9.37
CA GLY A 51 12.40 -1.38 -9.84
C GLY A 51 12.66 -1.45 -11.35
N ASN A 52 11.75 -2.05 -12.13
CA ASN A 52 11.78 -2.11 -13.59
C ASN A 52 10.38 -2.13 -14.19
N MET A 53 10.29 -1.85 -15.48
CA MET A 53 9.02 -1.73 -16.20
C MET A 53 8.39 -3.07 -16.61
N GLY A 54 9.11 -4.20 -16.49
CA GLY A 54 8.68 -5.49 -17.04
C GLY A 54 7.32 -5.94 -16.52
N TYR A 55 7.10 -5.82 -15.23
CA TYR A 55 5.84 -6.19 -14.61
C TYR A 55 4.65 -5.37 -15.14
N MET A 56 4.81 -4.05 -15.22
CA MET A 56 3.73 -3.15 -15.63
C MET A 56 3.44 -3.20 -17.12
N THR A 57 4.42 -3.61 -17.95
CA THR A 57 4.33 -3.65 -19.42
C THR A 57 4.21 -5.07 -19.98
N PHE A 58 3.90 -6.09 -19.18
CA PHE A 58 3.84 -7.51 -19.59
C PHE A 58 5.12 -8.02 -20.23
N GLU A 59 6.28 -7.60 -19.70
CA GLU A 59 7.62 -7.96 -20.19
C GLU A 59 7.96 -7.38 -21.59
N GLU A 60 7.13 -6.47 -22.11
CA GLU A 60 7.44 -5.76 -23.36
C GLU A 60 8.65 -4.82 -23.17
N HIS A 61 8.77 -4.22 -21.97
CA HIS A 61 9.88 -3.37 -21.58
C HIS A 61 10.46 -3.86 -20.26
N ARG A 62 11.80 -3.99 -20.18
CA ARG A 62 12.51 -4.44 -18.97
C ARG A 62 13.47 -3.39 -18.43
N ASP A 63 13.24 -2.15 -18.83
CA ASP A 63 14.07 -1.02 -18.43
C ASP A 63 14.04 -0.83 -16.92
N VAL A 64 15.24 -0.62 -16.35
CA VAL A 64 15.40 -0.42 -14.90
C VAL A 64 15.21 1.05 -14.56
N LEU A 65 14.33 1.35 -13.61
CA LEU A 65 13.96 2.73 -13.25
C LEU A 65 15.17 3.60 -12.89
N LYS A 66 16.15 3.05 -12.18
CA LYS A 66 17.38 3.76 -11.81
C LYS A 66 18.26 4.20 -13.00
N ASN A 67 17.97 3.71 -14.20
CA ASN A 67 18.67 4.10 -15.44
C ASN A 67 17.85 5.09 -16.29
N MET A 68 16.68 5.53 -15.83
CA MET A 68 15.75 6.36 -16.56
C MET A 68 15.36 7.59 -15.76
N THR A 69 15.08 8.69 -16.43
CA THR A 69 14.45 9.84 -15.78
C THR A 69 12.96 9.58 -15.51
N ALA A 70 12.40 10.30 -14.56
CA ALA A 70 10.96 10.25 -14.28
C ALA A 70 10.14 10.56 -15.56
N ALA A 71 10.58 11.51 -16.38
CA ALA A 71 9.93 11.84 -17.65
C ALA A 71 9.89 10.65 -18.61
N GLN A 72 11.01 9.92 -18.75
CA GLN A 72 11.06 8.72 -19.59
C GLN A 72 10.17 7.60 -19.06
N ILE A 73 10.12 7.40 -17.74
CA ILE A 73 9.27 6.38 -17.10
C ILE A 73 7.80 6.64 -17.39
N LYS A 74 7.38 7.89 -17.37
CA LYS A 74 5.99 8.30 -17.62
C LYS A 74 5.54 8.17 -19.09
N GLU A 75 6.46 7.95 -20.03
CA GLU A 75 6.13 7.71 -21.45
C GLU A 75 5.65 6.27 -21.72
N PHE A 76 5.85 5.34 -20.78
CA PHE A 76 5.40 3.97 -20.97
C PHE A 76 3.89 3.83 -20.79
N ASP A 77 3.25 3.24 -21.77
CA ASP A 77 1.85 2.82 -21.70
C ASP A 77 1.71 1.61 -20.76
N ILE A 78 0.89 1.77 -19.74
CA ILE A 78 0.51 0.70 -18.81
C ILE A 78 -0.86 0.18 -19.23
N PRO A 79 -0.95 -1.02 -19.85
CA PRO A 79 -2.23 -1.54 -20.32
C PRO A 79 -3.19 -1.83 -19.16
N TYR A 80 -4.45 -1.45 -19.31
CA TYR A 80 -5.49 -1.76 -18.30
C TYR A 80 -5.70 -3.26 -18.08
N ARG A 81 -5.38 -4.09 -19.06
CA ARG A 81 -5.31 -5.55 -18.87
C ARG A 81 -4.37 -5.94 -17.73
N ASN A 82 -3.40 -5.09 -17.34
CA ASN A 82 -2.57 -5.30 -16.17
C ASN A 82 -3.38 -5.27 -14.87
N ALA A 83 -4.46 -4.52 -14.80
CA ALA A 83 -5.40 -4.58 -13.68
C ALA A 83 -5.98 -5.99 -13.48
N LEU A 84 -5.88 -6.85 -14.46
CA LEU A 84 -6.41 -8.22 -14.45
C LEU A 84 -5.32 -9.30 -14.29
N LYS A 85 -4.02 -8.95 -14.37
CA LYS A 85 -2.91 -9.92 -14.42
C LYS A 85 -2.65 -10.62 -13.10
N PHE A 86 -2.79 -9.93 -11.98
CA PHE A 86 -2.46 -10.43 -10.64
C PHE A 86 -3.71 -10.61 -9.81
N LYS A 87 -4.48 -11.63 -10.16
CA LYS A 87 -5.82 -11.74 -9.64
C LYS A 87 -5.94 -12.90 -8.69
N TYR A 88 -6.24 -12.51 -7.50
CA TYR A 88 -7.04 -13.33 -6.62
C TYR A 88 -8.46 -13.39 -7.19
N PRO A 89 -9.25 -14.43 -6.87
CA PRO A 89 -10.61 -14.52 -7.35
C PRO A 89 -11.37 -13.29 -6.87
N PRO A 90 -12.17 -12.71 -7.75
CA PRO A 90 -13.12 -11.70 -7.32
C PRO A 90 -14.18 -12.33 -6.42
N TYR A 91 -14.76 -11.52 -5.61
CA TYR A 91 -15.95 -11.90 -4.85
C TYR A 91 -17.19 -12.02 -5.78
N PRO A 92 -18.05 -13.07 -5.63
CA PRO A 92 -17.91 -14.21 -4.76
C PRO A 92 -16.83 -15.19 -5.26
N TRP A 93 -16.13 -15.80 -4.31
CA TRP A 93 -15.08 -16.77 -4.58
C TRP A 93 -15.64 -18.02 -5.27
N THR A 94 -14.95 -18.48 -6.29
CA THR A 94 -15.17 -19.81 -6.82
C THR A 94 -13.99 -20.68 -6.42
N GLU A 95 -14.25 -21.78 -5.74
CA GLU A 95 -13.24 -22.70 -5.19
C GLU A 95 -12.28 -23.30 -6.22
N HIS A 96 -12.53 -23.10 -7.52
CA HIS A 96 -11.91 -23.94 -8.55
C HIS A 96 -10.69 -23.33 -9.25
N ASP A 97 -10.33 -22.09 -8.98
CA ASP A 97 -9.28 -21.42 -9.77
C ASP A 97 -7.97 -21.15 -8.98
N GLY A 98 -7.74 -21.90 -7.89
CA GLY A 98 -6.56 -21.66 -7.06
C GLY A 98 -6.43 -20.21 -6.62
N GLY A 99 -7.57 -19.53 -6.48
CA GLY A 99 -7.63 -18.16 -6.07
C GLY A 99 -7.30 -17.12 -7.16
N ARG A 100 -7.41 -17.45 -8.46
CA ARG A 100 -6.93 -16.54 -9.50
C ARG A 100 -7.87 -16.43 -10.69
N ARG A 101 -8.98 -15.77 -10.53
CA ARG A 101 -9.88 -15.48 -11.64
C ARG A 101 -9.83 -14.02 -12.00
N MET A 102 -9.58 -13.74 -13.28
CA MET A 102 -9.70 -12.39 -13.81
C MET A 102 -11.19 -12.06 -14.00
N ILE A 103 -11.64 -10.96 -13.42
CA ILE A 103 -12.92 -10.36 -13.78
C ILE A 103 -12.63 -9.02 -14.45
N CYS A 104 -13.14 -8.89 -15.66
CA CYS A 104 -13.21 -7.60 -16.29
C CYS A 104 -14.29 -6.78 -15.59
N PRO A 105 -13.97 -5.56 -15.11
CA PRO A 105 -15.01 -4.60 -14.73
C PRO A 105 -15.98 -4.37 -15.89
N PRO A 106 -17.23 -3.98 -15.63
CA PRO A 106 -18.22 -3.73 -16.68
C PRO A 106 -17.80 -2.66 -17.70
N ASP A 107 -16.91 -1.76 -17.30
CA ASP A 107 -16.36 -0.66 -18.10
C ASP A 107 -14.92 -0.94 -18.60
N TYR A 108 -14.47 -2.19 -18.50
CA TYR A 108 -13.12 -2.58 -18.95
C TYR A 108 -12.98 -2.52 -20.46
N HIS A 109 -11.90 -1.86 -20.90
CA HIS A 109 -11.50 -1.78 -22.30
C HIS A 109 -10.05 -2.24 -22.44
N GLU A 110 -9.81 -3.29 -23.24
CA GLU A 110 -8.46 -3.89 -23.41
C GLU A 110 -7.44 -2.93 -24.01
N ASP A 111 -7.89 -1.99 -24.82
CA ASP A 111 -7.09 -0.98 -25.50
C ASP A 111 -6.81 0.27 -24.65
N ARG A 112 -7.41 0.36 -23.44
CA ARG A 112 -7.17 1.45 -22.51
C ARG A 112 -5.79 1.34 -21.89
N VAL A 113 -5.10 2.48 -21.81
CA VAL A 113 -3.79 2.61 -21.13
C VAL A 113 -3.84 3.70 -20.08
N THR A 114 -2.92 3.62 -19.12
CA THR A 114 -2.59 4.65 -18.15
C THR A 114 -1.07 4.79 -18.05
N HIS A 115 -0.58 5.65 -17.17
CA HIS A 115 0.85 5.89 -16.97
C HIS A 115 1.20 5.86 -15.48
N LEU A 116 2.45 5.57 -15.17
CA LEU A 116 2.97 5.75 -13.81
C LEU A 116 2.99 7.23 -13.46
N ILE A 117 2.82 7.51 -12.19
CA ILE A 117 2.86 8.87 -11.63
C ILE A 117 4.06 9.02 -10.70
N THR A 118 4.48 10.25 -10.48
CA THR A 118 5.41 10.60 -9.41
C THR A 118 4.68 10.77 -8.08
N PHE A 119 5.41 10.65 -6.96
CA PHE A 119 4.81 10.87 -5.64
C PHE A 119 4.30 12.33 -5.45
N PRO A 120 4.95 13.39 -5.98
CA PRO A 120 4.35 14.74 -5.97
C PRO A 120 3.00 14.84 -6.71
N GLU A 121 2.80 14.07 -7.81
CA GLU A 121 1.51 14.04 -8.50
C GLU A 121 0.44 13.33 -7.67
N PHE A 122 0.81 12.26 -6.97
CA PHE A 122 -0.06 11.61 -5.99
C PHE A 122 -0.44 12.57 -4.85
N ASP A 123 0.55 13.26 -4.26
CA ASP A 123 0.32 14.22 -3.17
C ASP A 123 -0.60 15.37 -3.60
N ALA A 124 -0.43 15.88 -4.82
CA ALA A 124 -1.30 16.90 -5.37
C ALA A 124 -2.75 16.42 -5.55
N TRP A 125 -2.93 15.16 -5.98
CA TRP A 125 -4.26 14.55 -6.05
C TRP A 125 -4.85 14.33 -4.66
N LEU A 126 -4.09 13.81 -3.71
CA LEU A 126 -4.55 13.56 -2.34
C LEU A 126 -5.11 14.83 -1.69
N ALA A 127 -4.51 15.99 -1.97
CA ALA A 127 -4.98 17.29 -1.48
C ALA A 127 -6.38 17.67 -2.03
N THR A 128 -6.93 16.95 -3.01
CA THR A 128 -8.28 17.16 -3.56
C THR A 128 -9.32 16.23 -2.98
N VAL A 129 -8.90 15.24 -2.20
CA VAL A 129 -9.82 14.30 -1.50
C VAL A 129 -10.46 15.05 -0.33
N ASP A 130 -11.78 14.97 -0.20
CA ASP A 130 -12.58 15.78 0.72
C ASP A 130 -12.81 15.13 2.10
N TYR A 131 -12.12 14.03 2.39
CA TYR A 131 -12.16 13.33 3.69
C TYR A 131 -10.76 12.87 4.11
N ASP A 132 -10.63 12.44 5.37
CA ASP A 132 -9.37 12.04 5.97
C ASP A 132 -8.97 10.63 5.49
N LEU A 133 -8.14 10.58 4.43
CA LEU A 133 -7.66 9.35 3.79
C LEU A 133 -6.24 9.07 4.27
N THR A 134 -6.05 8.00 5.04
CA THR A 134 -4.71 7.57 5.48
C THR A 134 -3.97 6.89 4.32
N VAL A 135 -2.68 7.19 4.18
CA VAL A 135 -1.86 6.63 3.10
C VAL A 135 -0.62 5.96 3.67
N GLU A 136 -0.53 4.66 3.50
CA GLU A 136 0.70 3.89 3.71
C GLU A 136 1.58 3.97 2.48
N VAL A 137 2.82 4.42 2.65
CA VAL A 137 3.80 4.61 1.57
C VAL A 137 4.95 3.63 1.77
N GLU A 138 4.98 2.55 1.00
CA GLU A 138 6.01 1.54 1.11
C GLU A 138 7.28 1.92 0.32
N PHE A 139 8.36 2.15 1.04
CA PHE A 139 9.67 2.37 0.48
C PHE A 139 10.28 1.04 0.01
N LYS A 140 10.49 0.91 -1.29
CA LYS A 140 11.05 -0.33 -1.88
C LYS A 140 12.57 -0.34 -1.99
N CYS A 141 13.23 0.81 -1.85
CA CYS A 141 14.69 0.91 -1.88
C CYS A 141 15.19 1.99 -0.91
N THR A 142 16.48 1.94 -0.62
CA THR A 142 17.18 2.95 0.18
C THR A 142 17.44 4.25 -0.61
N GLY A 143 17.77 5.33 0.09
CA GLY A 143 18.15 6.61 -0.49
C GLY A 143 16.99 7.56 -0.78
N MET A 144 15.75 7.22 -0.39
CA MET A 144 14.56 8.03 -0.70
C MET A 144 14.27 9.12 0.33
N CYS A 145 14.72 8.96 1.59
CA CYS A 145 14.35 9.89 2.66
C CYS A 145 14.65 11.36 2.36
N PRO A 146 15.81 11.77 1.81
CA PRO A 146 16.07 13.17 1.52
C PRO A 146 15.08 13.78 0.51
N ARG A 147 14.76 13.03 -0.56
CA ARG A 147 13.78 13.49 -1.55
C ARG A 147 12.37 13.52 -1.00
N MET A 148 12.02 12.55 -0.15
CA MET A 148 10.74 12.54 0.55
C MET A 148 10.59 13.76 1.45
N ASP A 149 11.62 14.14 2.22
CA ASP A 149 11.58 15.33 3.09
C ASP A 149 11.34 16.63 2.29
N GLU A 150 11.97 16.76 1.10
CA GLU A 150 11.72 17.91 0.21
C GLU A 150 10.28 18.01 -0.25
N ILE A 151 9.66 16.86 -0.56
CA ILE A 151 8.25 16.79 -0.96
C ILE A 151 7.35 17.13 0.23
N LEU A 152 7.58 16.50 1.37
CA LEU A 152 6.78 16.69 2.59
C LEU A 152 6.84 18.12 3.12
N ALA A 153 7.97 18.80 2.95
CA ALA A 153 8.10 20.21 3.35
C ALA A 153 7.12 21.15 2.62
N ASN A 154 6.59 20.73 1.48
CA ASN A 154 5.63 21.50 0.68
C ASN A 154 4.23 20.86 0.65
N SER A 155 4.06 19.70 1.27
CA SER A 155 2.81 18.97 1.31
C SER A 155 1.86 19.51 2.40
N LYS A 156 0.58 19.50 2.12
CA LYS A 156 -0.50 19.74 3.10
C LYS A 156 -1.00 18.44 3.74
N ASN A 157 -0.54 17.30 3.25
CA ASN A 157 -1.08 15.97 3.58
C ASN A 157 -0.17 15.18 4.54
N VAL A 158 0.84 15.81 5.15
CA VAL A 158 1.87 15.13 5.97
C VAL A 158 1.26 14.22 7.03
N SER A 159 0.20 14.67 7.71
CA SER A 159 -0.48 13.88 8.76
C SER A 159 -1.28 12.69 8.23
N GLN A 160 -1.51 12.60 6.93
CA GLN A 160 -2.18 11.46 6.30
C GLN A 160 -1.19 10.33 6.00
N TYR A 161 0.12 10.61 5.94
CA TYR A 161 1.13 9.63 5.55
C TYR A 161 1.63 8.77 6.71
N ILE A 162 1.86 7.50 6.38
CA ILE A 162 2.62 6.54 7.16
C ILE A 162 3.71 6.01 6.24
N LEU A 163 4.97 6.37 6.49
CA LEU A 163 6.09 5.85 5.72
C LEU A 163 6.55 4.52 6.33
N PHE A 164 6.62 3.49 5.53
CA PHE A 164 6.99 2.16 6.02
C PHE A 164 7.79 1.37 4.99
N SER A 165 8.28 0.21 5.36
CA SER A 165 8.90 -0.78 4.47
C SER A 165 8.80 -2.19 5.04
N GLY A 166 8.91 -3.19 4.17
CA GLY A 166 9.16 -4.58 4.53
C GLY A 166 10.64 -5.00 4.37
N ASN A 167 11.51 -4.09 3.92
CA ASN A 167 12.94 -4.32 3.75
C ASN A 167 13.71 -3.75 4.96
N TRP A 168 14.50 -4.60 5.62
CA TRP A 168 15.24 -4.23 6.82
C TRP A 168 16.25 -3.11 6.59
N ASP A 169 16.97 -3.10 5.48
CA ASP A 169 17.95 -2.05 5.18
C ASP A 169 17.27 -0.69 5.03
N VAL A 170 16.08 -0.67 4.42
CA VAL A 170 15.26 0.54 4.27
C VAL A 170 14.70 1.00 5.61
N LEU A 171 14.21 0.07 6.44
CA LEU A 171 13.69 0.39 7.78
C LEU A 171 14.78 0.99 8.68
N GLU A 172 15.98 0.42 8.69
CA GLU A 172 17.10 0.94 9.47
C GLU A 172 17.53 2.33 8.97
N GLU A 173 17.62 2.52 7.65
CA GLU A 173 17.94 3.82 7.06
C GLU A 173 16.89 4.88 7.43
N MET A 174 15.61 4.55 7.32
CA MET A 174 14.50 5.46 7.63
C MET A 174 14.52 5.86 9.12
N GLN A 175 14.68 4.90 10.03
CA GLN A 175 14.76 5.17 11.45
C GLN A 175 15.97 6.03 11.81
N GLU A 176 17.15 5.74 11.22
CA GLU A 176 18.36 6.55 11.42
C GLU A 176 18.21 7.96 10.87
N HIS A 177 17.62 8.10 9.67
CA HIS A 177 17.39 9.37 9.01
C HIS A 177 16.51 10.29 9.88
N TYR A 178 15.34 9.82 10.32
CA TYR A 178 14.42 10.63 11.09
C TYR A 178 14.87 10.84 12.55
N ARG A 179 15.62 9.89 13.11
CA ARG A 179 16.24 10.08 14.42
C ARG A 179 17.28 11.20 14.39
N LYS A 180 18.05 11.33 13.29
CA LYS A 180 19.12 12.31 13.13
C LYS A 180 18.59 13.70 12.73
N ASN A 181 17.66 13.76 11.80
CA ASN A 181 17.22 15.01 11.17
C ASN A 181 15.91 15.56 11.76
N GLY A 182 15.21 14.79 12.57
CA GLY A 182 13.85 15.05 13.00
C GLY A 182 12.82 14.58 11.97
N LYS A 183 11.63 14.30 12.45
CA LYS A 183 10.49 13.88 11.64
C LYS A 183 9.54 15.06 11.45
N PRO A 184 9.01 15.31 10.24
CA PRO A 184 7.97 16.32 10.02
C PRO A 184 6.79 16.12 10.98
N ASP A 185 6.22 17.22 11.48
CA ASP A 185 5.09 17.18 12.38
C ASP A 185 3.90 16.49 11.74
N GLY A 186 3.33 15.51 12.45
CA GLY A 186 2.20 14.70 11.96
C GLY A 186 2.60 13.47 11.14
N LEU A 187 3.83 13.38 10.64
CA LEU A 187 4.30 12.20 9.91
C LEU A 187 4.35 10.98 10.83
N ARG A 188 3.86 9.86 10.34
CA ARG A 188 3.89 8.57 11.02
C ARG A 188 4.87 7.62 10.34
N LEU A 189 5.50 6.75 11.13
CA LEU A 189 6.39 5.70 10.62
C LEU A 189 5.78 4.34 10.93
N GLY A 190 5.96 3.40 10.03
CA GLY A 190 5.50 2.02 10.16
C GLY A 190 6.59 1.02 9.77
N ALA A 191 6.35 -0.25 10.07
CA ALA A 191 7.23 -1.34 9.68
C ALA A 191 6.42 -2.61 9.35
N ASN A 192 6.64 -3.18 8.17
CA ASN A 192 6.11 -4.49 7.85
C ASN A 192 7.05 -5.56 8.41
N ILE A 193 6.86 -5.93 9.67
CA ILE A 193 7.68 -6.91 10.39
C ILE A 193 7.27 -8.36 10.09
N ARG A 194 6.10 -8.55 9.50
CA ARG A 194 5.51 -9.82 9.06
C ARG A 194 5.16 -10.79 10.19
N PHE A 195 6.06 -11.04 11.12
CA PHE A 195 5.86 -11.96 12.24
C PHE A 195 6.55 -11.46 13.50
N ILE A 196 6.06 -11.91 14.65
CA ILE A 196 6.59 -11.59 15.96
C ILE A 196 7.64 -12.63 16.35
N ASN A 197 8.85 -12.16 16.60
CA ASN A 197 9.95 -12.91 17.17
C ASN A 197 10.89 -11.95 17.92
N GLU A 198 11.96 -12.48 18.53
CA GLU A 198 12.90 -11.67 19.31
C GLU A 198 13.50 -10.52 18.50
N GLN A 199 13.96 -10.79 17.27
CA GLN A 199 14.59 -9.80 16.40
C GLN A 199 13.62 -8.68 16.00
N THR A 200 12.39 -9.03 15.59
CA THR A 200 11.39 -8.05 15.19
C THR A 200 10.93 -7.21 16.37
N MET A 201 10.77 -7.82 17.54
CA MET A 201 10.39 -7.09 18.76
C MET A 201 11.50 -6.20 19.30
N ASP A 202 12.76 -6.56 19.14
CA ASP A 202 13.87 -5.67 19.48
C ASP A 202 13.91 -4.43 18.56
N PHE A 203 13.62 -4.61 17.28
CA PHE A 203 13.46 -3.48 16.35
C PHE A 203 12.29 -2.59 16.77
N VAL A 204 11.11 -3.15 17.01
CA VAL A 204 9.90 -2.43 17.44
C VAL A 204 10.16 -1.58 18.68
N LYS A 205 10.82 -2.14 19.69
CA LYS A 205 11.09 -1.45 20.98
C LYS A 205 12.04 -0.26 20.86
N ARG A 206 12.96 -0.28 19.89
CA ARG A 206 13.98 0.79 19.72
C ARG A 206 13.63 1.81 18.65
N SER A 207 12.52 1.61 17.94
CA SER A 207 12.08 2.42 16.81
C SER A 207 10.90 3.32 17.17
N ASP A 208 10.80 4.46 16.52
CA ASP A 208 9.62 5.33 16.58
C ASP A 208 8.60 4.82 15.56
N LEU A 209 7.73 3.90 15.98
CA LEU A 209 6.71 3.31 15.12
C LEU A 209 5.31 3.68 15.62
N TRP A 210 4.48 4.12 14.69
CA TRP A 210 3.06 4.28 14.89
C TRP A 210 2.30 2.98 14.58
N GLU A 211 2.81 2.19 13.60
CA GLU A 211 2.19 0.93 13.20
C GLU A 211 3.20 -0.18 12.92
N VAL A 212 2.70 -1.40 12.94
CA VAL A 212 3.35 -2.59 12.40
C VAL A 212 2.39 -3.39 11.52
N GLY A 213 2.92 -3.86 10.38
CA GLY A 213 2.27 -4.81 9.49
C GLY A 213 2.66 -6.25 9.85
N LEU A 214 1.67 -7.13 10.00
CA LEU A 214 1.83 -8.55 10.28
C LEU A 214 1.20 -9.38 9.18
N ASN A 215 1.85 -10.51 8.84
CA ASN A 215 1.25 -11.43 7.88
C ASN A 215 0.01 -12.08 8.50
N ASN A 216 -1.03 -12.18 7.70
CA ASN A 216 -2.19 -12.96 8.05
C ASN A 216 -1.77 -14.39 8.48
N GLU A 217 -2.45 -14.96 9.46
CA GLU A 217 -2.14 -16.26 10.10
C GLU A 217 -0.81 -16.29 10.92
N ALA A 218 -0.03 -15.22 10.97
CA ALA A 218 1.26 -15.18 11.67
C ALA A 218 1.20 -14.49 13.05
N PHE A 219 0.01 -14.14 13.54
CA PHE A 219 -0.19 -13.46 14.80
C PHE A 219 -1.51 -13.86 15.47
N THR A 220 -1.63 -13.55 16.73
CA THR A 220 -2.80 -13.85 17.57
C THR A 220 -3.39 -12.56 18.13
N LYS A 221 -4.60 -12.66 18.71
CA LYS A 221 -5.18 -11.52 19.44
C LYS A 221 -4.27 -11.04 20.58
N ALA A 222 -3.58 -11.94 21.27
CA ALA A 222 -2.65 -11.56 22.34
C ALA A 222 -1.47 -10.72 21.83
N ASP A 223 -1.01 -10.98 20.59
CA ASP A 223 0.03 -10.19 19.95
C ASP A 223 -0.48 -8.78 19.61
N VAL A 224 -1.71 -8.68 19.12
CA VAL A 224 -2.38 -7.40 18.86
C VAL A 224 -2.51 -6.61 20.16
N ASP A 225 -3.05 -7.21 21.22
CA ASP A 225 -3.23 -6.56 22.52
C ASP A 225 -1.89 -6.10 23.12
N MET A 226 -0.81 -6.88 22.95
CA MET A 226 0.54 -6.52 23.37
C MET A 226 1.06 -5.28 22.65
N LEU A 227 0.98 -5.25 21.32
CA LEU A 227 1.48 -4.15 20.50
C LEU A 227 0.65 -2.87 20.73
N GLU A 228 -0.67 -2.99 20.79
CA GLU A 228 -1.54 -1.85 21.13
C GLU A 228 -1.29 -1.34 22.56
N GLY A 229 -0.97 -2.22 23.50
CA GLY A 229 -0.53 -1.84 24.84
C GLY A 229 0.78 -1.04 24.85
N MET A 230 1.61 -1.15 23.81
CA MET A 230 2.79 -0.32 23.56
C MET A 230 2.47 0.98 22.82
N GLY A 231 1.21 1.21 22.44
CA GLY A 231 0.79 2.38 21.64
C GLY A 231 0.95 2.21 20.13
N ILE A 232 1.25 1.01 19.66
CA ILE A 232 1.52 0.70 18.26
C ILE A 232 0.25 0.12 17.63
N LYS A 233 -0.15 0.65 16.47
CA LYS A 233 -1.28 0.14 15.69
C LYS A 233 -0.87 -1.13 14.94
N VAL A 234 -1.80 -2.09 14.84
CA VAL A 234 -1.54 -3.36 14.14
C VAL A 234 -2.37 -3.42 12.87
N PHE A 235 -1.68 -3.66 11.77
CA PHE A 235 -2.29 -3.90 10.47
C PHE A 235 -2.02 -5.32 10.00
N SER A 236 -3.04 -6.00 9.50
CA SER A 236 -2.84 -7.27 8.81
C SER A 236 -2.44 -7.00 7.36
N ASN A 237 -1.40 -7.67 6.91
CA ASN A 237 -1.10 -7.72 5.48
C ASN A 237 -2.24 -8.48 4.76
N LEU A 238 -2.27 -8.41 3.45
CA LEU A 238 -3.32 -8.86 2.56
C LEU A 238 -4.42 -9.77 3.18
N GLY A 239 -5.61 -9.19 3.32
CA GLY A 239 -6.83 -9.89 3.73
C GLY A 239 -7.82 -9.98 2.57
N ASP A 240 -7.57 -10.86 1.60
CA ASP A 240 -8.34 -10.95 0.36
C ASP A 240 -9.44 -12.01 0.37
N TYR A 241 -9.51 -12.83 1.40
CA TYR A 241 -10.43 -13.96 1.46
C TYR A 241 -11.44 -13.81 2.61
N PRO A 242 -12.72 -14.14 2.38
CA PRO A 242 -13.77 -14.06 3.40
C PRO A 242 -13.47 -14.85 4.67
N GLU A 243 -12.75 -15.97 4.58
CA GLU A 243 -12.30 -16.77 5.71
C GLU A 243 -11.42 -15.93 6.65
N TRP A 244 -10.53 -15.13 6.08
CA TRP A 244 -9.62 -14.28 6.86
C TRP A 244 -10.31 -13.06 7.47
N TRP A 245 -11.39 -12.58 6.86
CA TRP A 245 -12.08 -11.39 7.36
C TRP A 245 -12.70 -11.59 8.74
N ASN A 246 -13.20 -12.80 9.05
CA ASN A 246 -13.64 -13.12 10.41
C ASN A 246 -12.48 -13.03 11.40
N ASP A 247 -11.38 -13.69 11.10
CA ASP A 247 -10.20 -13.75 11.99
C ASP A 247 -9.60 -12.36 12.19
N ILE A 248 -9.42 -11.57 11.13
CA ILE A 248 -8.96 -10.18 11.18
C ILE A 248 -9.84 -9.33 12.09
N CYS A 249 -11.17 -9.45 11.96
CA CYS A 249 -12.12 -8.72 12.80
C CYS A 249 -12.05 -9.17 14.26
N ASP A 250 -11.96 -10.47 14.51
CA ASP A 250 -12.00 -11.05 15.85
C ASP A 250 -10.66 -10.84 16.59
N MET A 251 -9.55 -10.73 15.88
CA MET A 251 -8.25 -10.34 16.46
C MET A 251 -8.19 -8.86 16.85
N GLY A 252 -9.05 -8.02 16.31
CA GLY A 252 -9.16 -6.60 16.70
C GLY A 252 -8.08 -5.70 16.14
N VAL A 253 -7.52 -6.03 14.98
CA VAL A 253 -6.55 -5.17 14.29
C VAL A 253 -7.14 -3.81 13.95
N THR A 254 -6.29 -2.78 13.88
CA THR A 254 -6.69 -1.43 13.49
C THR A 254 -7.18 -1.39 12.04
N GLY A 255 -6.50 -2.08 11.14
CA GLY A 255 -6.85 -2.18 9.73
C GLY A 255 -6.16 -3.34 9.03
N PHE A 256 -6.43 -3.48 7.75
CA PHE A 256 -5.78 -4.47 6.91
C PHE A 256 -5.74 -4.01 5.45
N LYS A 257 -4.78 -4.54 4.70
CA LYS A 257 -4.63 -4.30 3.26
C LYS A 257 -5.45 -5.32 2.49
N THR A 258 -6.16 -4.88 1.45
CA THR A 258 -6.94 -5.78 0.58
C THR A 258 -7.03 -5.26 -0.85
N ASN A 259 -7.04 -6.19 -1.80
CA ASN A 259 -7.34 -5.92 -3.20
C ASN A 259 -8.85 -5.80 -3.47
N TYR A 260 -9.70 -6.12 -2.46
CA TYR A 260 -11.16 -6.20 -2.61
C TYR A 260 -11.91 -5.41 -1.53
N PRO A 261 -11.68 -4.10 -1.41
CA PRO A 261 -12.29 -3.29 -0.34
C PRO A 261 -13.82 -3.21 -0.44
N ASP A 262 -14.38 -3.26 -1.63
CA ASP A 262 -15.82 -3.30 -1.90
C ASP A 262 -16.43 -4.63 -1.42
N ALA A 263 -15.84 -5.76 -1.80
CA ALA A 263 -16.29 -7.08 -1.41
C ALA A 263 -16.26 -7.28 0.12
N TYR A 264 -15.20 -6.79 0.79
CA TYR A 264 -15.15 -6.79 2.25
C TYR A 264 -16.27 -5.94 2.86
N THR A 265 -16.56 -4.79 2.29
CA THR A 265 -17.64 -3.92 2.76
C THR A 265 -19.00 -4.63 2.70
N GLU A 266 -19.32 -5.25 1.57
CA GLU A 266 -20.55 -6.04 1.41
C GLU A 266 -20.61 -7.19 2.41
N TRP A 267 -19.50 -7.92 2.57
CA TRP A 267 -19.39 -9.00 3.55
C TRP A 267 -19.60 -8.48 4.98
N TRP A 268 -19.02 -7.35 5.36
CA TRP A 268 -19.17 -6.77 6.69
C TRP A 268 -20.63 -6.46 7.01
N PHE A 269 -21.32 -5.78 6.12
CA PHE A 269 -22.74 -5.46 6.31
C PHE A 269 -23.62 -6.70 6.38
N ALA A 270 -23.30 -7.74 5.64
CA ALA A 270 -24.04 -9.00 5.67
C ALA A 270 -23.82 -9.82 6.95
N ASN A 271 -22.63 -9.75 7.57
CA ASN A 271 -22.22 -10.68 8.63
C ASN A 271 -21.97 -10.06 10.01
N LYS A 272 -21.52 -8.80 10.08
CA LYS A 272 -21.08 -8.17 11.34
C LYS A 272 -21.92 -6.93 11.74
N ALA A 273 -22.58 -6.27 10.84
CA ALA A 273 -23.33 -5.02 11.09
C ALA A 273 -24.78 -5.25 11.59
N LYS A 274 -25.03 -6.34 12.35
CA LYS A 274 -26.34 -6.64 12.92
C LYS A 274 -26.48 -6.11 14.31
#